data_cd7da85805c01f5a6e51382e364d5ed4
#
_entry.id   cd7da85805c01f5a6e51382e364d5ed4
#
_cell.length_a   1.000
_cell.length_b   1.000
_cell.length_c   1.000
_cell.angle_alpha   90.00
_cell.angle_beta   90.00
_cell.angle_gamma   90.00
#
_symmetry.space_group_name_H-M   'P 1'
#
loop_
_entity.id
_entity.type
_entity.pdbx_description
1 polymer ?
#
loop_
_entity_poly.entity_id
_entity_poly.type
_entity_poly.pdbx_seq_one_letter_code
_entity_poly.pdbx_strand_id
1 'polypeptide(L)'
;LGVIALIVATSLMNGFRDNLRQAITGSLPHVTLFSWADRMTEYPELQPQILEHPEVQATAPYIFKQALLTGTRRPKGALLRGIDPSKETQVTNLGLFLRQERYSPSPPTTEEQQTISDEILARLSHPKAKEDVLKDGIILGSNLAQQLGVQLGDTVQLVSSEQRMTPVGDVPRIKKLMVIGFFESGIAGYDEVLAFMDYRLVQKVYRMQNDVTGLGVRLKDPETAQEVADELRAKFTDFAVSSWVDENKSIFQVMQLEKIGLFVILTLIVVVAAFNIISSLIMLVLEKSREIAILKAVGATDQSVRRIFMMQGVVIGLIGTCSGVGLGLTICWALATFEFIDIPPGVYPGGDRIPVLINWTDVLLTTISSFLICFLVTIYPSTKAARLQPVDSLRYE
;
A
#
# COMPACT_ATOMS: atom_id res chain seq x y z
N LEU A 1 13.03 -5.06 -24.46
CA LEU A 1 11.91 -4.19 -24.08
C LEU A 1 10.98 -4.87 -23.09
N GLY A 2 10.49 -6.10 -23.35
CA GLY A 2 9.58 -6.82 -22.43
C GLY A 2 10.17 -7.01 -21.03
N VAL A 3 11.45 -7.36 -20.90
CA VAL A 3 12.16 -7.51 -19.63
C VAL A 3 12.24 -6.19 -18.87
N ILE A 4 12.54 -5.09 -19.57
CA ILE A 4 12.56 -3.73 -18.98
C ILE A 4 11.20 -3.39 -18.40
N ALA A 5 10.15 -3.54 -19.21
CA ALA A 5 8.78 -3.20 -18.78
C ALA A 5 8.34 -4.05 -17.57
N LEU A 6 8.70 -5.34 -17.54
CA LEU A 6 8.42 -6.25 -16.42
C LEU A 6 9.11 -5.80 -15.14
N ILE A 7 10.41 -5.55 -15.17
CA ILE A 7 11.17 -5.14 -13.98
C ILE A 7 10.67 -3.80 -13.45
N VAL A 8 10.46 -2.81 -14.33
CA VAL A 8 9.98 -1.49 -13.92
C VAL A 8 8.58 -1.57 -13.32
N ALA A 9 7.64 -2.23 -14.02
CA ALA A 9 6.26 -2.34 -13.55
C ALA A 9 6.16 -3.11 -12.22
N THR A 10 6.87 -4.23 -12.06
CA THR A 10 6.84 -5.00 -10.80
C THR A 10 7.51 -4.24 -9.66
N SER A 11 8.60 -3.52 -9.91
CA SER A 11 9.28 -2.72 -8.89
C SER A 11 8.44 -1.53 -8.41
N LEU A 12 7.74 -0.84 -9.31
CA LEU A 12 6.78 0.21 -8.98
C LEU A 12 5.61 -0.34 -8.18
N MET A 13 5.06 -1.47 -8.61
CA MET A 13 3.92 -2.11 -7.93
C MET A 13 4.28 -2.60 -6.53
N ASN A 14 5.47 -3.19 -6.36
CA ASN A 14 5.96 -3.60 -5.06
C ASN A 14 6.15 -2.40 -4.13
N GLY A 15 6.73 -1.31 -4.64
CA GLY A 15 6.90 -0.07 -3.87
C GLY A 15 5.56 0.54 -3.45
N PHE A 16 4.59 0.60 -4.36
CA PHE A 16 3.24 1.08 -4.06
C PHE A 16 2.55 0.24 -2.97
N ARG A 17 2.62 -1.08 -3.10
CA ARG A 17 2.03 -2.00 -2.12
C ARG A 17 2.66 -1.87 -0.74
N ASP A 18 3.98 -1.76 -0.69
CA ASP A 18 4.71 -1.63 0.57
C ASP A 18 4.38 -0.31 1.29
N ASN A 19 4.33 0.80 0.56
CA ASN A 19 3.95 2.09 1.12
C ASN A 19 2.50 2.10 1.63
N LEU A 20 1.55 1.55 0.86
CA LEU A 20 0.16 1.41 1.32
C LEU A 20 0.07 0.59 2.60
N ARG A 21 0.78 -0.54 2.63
CA ARG A 21 0.83 -1.40 3.80
C ARG A 21 1.39 -0.65 5.01
N GLN A 22 2.53 0.03 4.86
CA GLN A 22 3.14 0.81 5.94
C GLN A 22 2.22 1.94 6.43
N ALA A 23 1.53 2.62 5.52
CA ALA A 23 0.57 3.66 5.88
C ALA A 23 -0.63 3.09 6.66
N ILE A 24 -1.20 1.96 6.24
CA ILE A 24 -2.31 1.31 6.93
C ILE A 24 -1.87 0.79 8.30
N THR A 25 -0.83 -0.05 8.35
CA THR A 25 -0.35 -0.68 9.61
C THR A 25 0.28 0.32 10.57
N GLY A 26 0.75 1.47 10.06
CA GLY A 26 1.24 2.56 10.88
C GLY A 26 0.14 3.43 11.47
N SER A 27 -0.96 3.64 10.74
CA SER A 27 -2.05 4.54 11.14
C SER A 27 -3.10 3.88 12.03
N LEU A 28 -3.28 2.57 11.91
CA LEU A 28 -4.31 1.78 12.59
C LEU A 28 -3.70 0.60 13.36
N PRO A 29 -4.40 0.07 14.38
CA PRO A 29 -3.98 -1.16 15.05
C PRO A 29 -3.93 -2.35 14.08
N HIS A 30 -3.09 -3.33 14.39
CA HIS A 30 -2.96 -4.52 13.55
C HIS A 30 -4.18 -5.46 13.67
N VAL A 31 -4.77 -5.53 14.87
CA VAL A 31 -6.02 -6.24 15.14
C VAL A 31 -6.92 -5.34 15.98
N THR A 32 -8.21 -5.39 15.73
CA THR A 32 -9.25 -4.70 16.52
C THR A 32 -10.20 -5.72 17.10
N LEU A 33 -10.51 -5.57 18.38
CA LEU A 33 -11.52 -6.34 19.09
C LEU A 33 -12.62 -5.39 19.53
N PHE A 34 -13.85 -5.58 19.10
CA PHE A 34 -14.97 -4.67 19.39
C PHE A 34 -16.26 -5.40 19.72
N SER A 35 -17.14 -4.71 20.44
CA SER A 35 -18.46 -5.25 20.81
C SER A 35 -19.47 -5.03 19.68
N TRP A 36 -20.29 -6.03 19.40
CA TRP A 36 -21.43 -5.93 18.47
C TRP A 36 -22.43 -4.83 18.86
N ALA A 37 -22.52 -4.53 20.17
CA ALA A 37 -23.38 -3.48 20.69
C ALA A 37 -22.76 -2.07 20.63
N ASP A 38 -21.59 -1.90 20.01
CA ASP A 38 -20.83 -0.65 19.93
C ASP A 38 -20.47 -0.04 21.32
N ARG A 39 -20.52 -0.89 22.36
CA ARG A 39 -20.16 -0.57 23.75
C ARG A 39 -19.51 -1.79 24.40
N MET A 40 -18.33 -1.59 24.98
CA MET A 40 -17.55 -2.59 25.69
C MET A 40 -17.19 -2.04 27.07
N THR A 41 -17.76 -2.61 28.10
CA THR A 41 -17.55 -2.24 29.51
C THR A 41 -16.38 -3.05 30.09
N GLU A 42 -16.22 -4.29 29.63
CA GLU A 42 -15.29 -5.28 30.16
C GLU A 42 -13.85 -5.11 29.64
N TYR A 43 -13.58 -4.05 28.89
CA TYR A 43 -12.25 -3.85 28.26
C TYR A 43 -11.07 -3.86 29.25
N PRO A 44 -11.21 -3.41 30.54
CA PRO A 44 -10.08 -3.47 31.47
C PRO A 44 -9.70 -4.90 31.86
N GLU A 45 -10.66 -5.84 31.84
CA GLU A 45 -10.45 -7.25 32.14
C GLU A 45 -9.93 -8.04 30.92
N LEU A 46 -10.29 -7.59 29.73
CA LEU A 46 -9.86 -8.21 28.47
C LEU A 46 -8.42 -7.85 28.09
N GLN A 47 -7.97 -6.63 28.40
CA GLN A 47 -6.60 -6.18 28.06
C GLN A 47 -5.51 -7.12 28.57
N PRO A 48 -5.47 -7.54 29.84
CA PRO A 48 -4.46 -8.49 30.33
C PRO A 48 -4.52 -9.83 29.60
N GLN A 49 -5.71 -10.35 29.29
CA GLN A 49 -5.91 -11.63 28.64
C GLN A 49 -5.43 -11.63 27.17
N ILE A 50 -5.55 -10.46 26.50
CA ILE A 50 -5.04 -10.28 25.12
C ILE A 50 -3.51 -10.16 25.14
N LEU A 51 -2.93 -9.48 26.15
CA LEU A 51 -1.49 -9.32 26.33
C LEU A 51 -0.75 -10.64 26.68
N GLU A 52 -1.47 -11.68 27.12
CA GLU A 52 -0.89 -13.02 27.30
C GLU A 52 -0.48 -13.69 25.98
N HIS A 53 -1.05 -13.24 24.86
CA HIS A 53 -0.70 -13.81 23.56
C HIS A 53 0.73 -13.43 23.15
N PRO A 54 1.59 -14.39 22.74
CA PRO A 54 3.01 -14.16 22.53
C PRO A 54 3.34 -13.15 21.44
N GLU A 55 2.47 -13.02 20.42
CA GLU A 55 2.65 -12.07 19.31
C GLU A 55 2.12 -10.66 19.65
N VAL A 56 1.34 -10.49 20.72
CA VAL A 56 0.82 -9.19 21.11
C VAL A 56 1.88 -8.36 21.82
N GLN A 57 2.09 -7.15 21.35
CA GLN A 57 3.03 -6.19 21.91
C GLN A 57 2.35 -5.19 22.87
N ALA A 58 1.21 -4.63 22.45
CA ALA A 58 0.49 -3.61 23.20
C ALA A 58 -1.00 -3.60 22.86
N THR A 59 -1.81 -3.04 23.77
CA THR A 59 -3.25 -2.83 23.57
C THR A 59 -3.67 -1.45 24.08
N ALA A 60 -4.59 -0.80 23.36
CA ALA A 60 -5.20 0.46 23.79
C ALA A 60 -6.69 0.48 23.52
N PRO A 61 -7.50 1.08 24.42
CA PRO A 61 -8.92 1.28 24.19
C PRO A 61 -9.14 2.38 23.15
N TYR A 62 -10.14 2.19 22.29
CA TYR A 62 -10.57 3.22 21.35
C TYR A 62 -12.09 3.37 21.30
N ILE A 63 -12.53 4.55 20.88
CA ILE A 63 -13.94 4.81 20.61
C ILE A 63 -14.04 5.24 19.14
N PHE A 64 -15.02 4.67 18.43
CA PHE A 64 -15.26 4.99 17.02
C PHE A 64 -16.70 5.49 16.87
N LYS A 65 -16.89 6.75 16.46
CA LYS A 65 -18.21 7.38 16.34
C LYS A 65 -18.25 8.25 15.08
N GLN A 66 -19.45 8.39 14.53
CA GLN A 66 -19.70 9.35 13.47
C GLN A 66 -20.09 10.69 14.05
N ALA A 67 -19.56 11.75 13.48
CA ALA A 67 -19.88 13.13 13.86
C ALA A 67 -20.00 14.01 12.62
N LEU A 68 -20.75 15.11 12.74
CA LEU A 68 -20.71 16.19 11.77
C LEU A 68 -19.79 17.29 12.32
N LEU A 69 -18.77 17.66 11.57
CA LEU A 69 -17.88 18.77 11.92
C LEU A 69 -18.26 20.00 11.09
N THR A 70 -18.28 21.16 11.76
CA THR A 70 -18.56 22.45 11.13
C THR A 70 -17.40 23.39 11.41
N GLY A 71 -16.76 23.87 10.35
CA GLY A 71 -15.73 24.89 10.38
C GLY A 71 -16.22 26.20 9.76
N THR A 72 -15.35 26.88 9.02
CA THR A 72 -15.68 28.17 8.33
C THR A 72 -16.37 27.93 6.97
N ARG A 73 -16.24 26.72 6.41
CA ARG A 73 -16.89 26.32 5.16
C ARG A 73 -18.08 25.39 5.43
N ARG A 74 -18.38 24.50 4.51
CA ARG A 74 -19.52 23.57 4.60
C ARG A 74 -19.28 22.50 5.68
N PRO A 75 -20.32 22.07 6.41
CA PRO A 75 -20.24 20.95 7.32
C PRO A 75 -19.82 19.66 6.58
N LYS A 76 -19.03 18.83 7.27
CA LYS A 76 -18.55 17.54 6.77
C LYS A 76 -18.78 16.44 7.78
N GLY A 77 -19.21 15.27 7.29
CA GLY A 77 -19.19 14.04 8.08
C GLY A 77 -17.76 13.63 8.37
N ALA A 78 -17.51 13.23 9.61
CA ALA A 78 -16.21 12.76 10.06
C ALA A 78 -16.37 11.47 10.86
N LEU A 79 -15.37 10.62 10.80
CA LEU A 79 -15.19 9.46 11.65
C LEU A 79 -14.31 9.87 12.82
N LEU A 80 -14.92 9.99 13.97
CA LEU A 80 -14.27 10.40 15.20
C LEU A 80 -13.63 9.18 15.86
N ARG A 81 -12.32 9.20 16.04
CA ARG A 81 -11.56 8.20 16.78
C ARG A 81 -11.13 8.79 18.14
N GLY A 82 -11.77 8.31 19.21
CA GLY A 82 -11.33 8.58 20.58
C GLY A 82 -10.17 7.68 20.94
N ILE A 83 -9.04 8.26 21.30
CA ILE A 83 -7.80 7.54 21.63
C ILE A 83 -7.34 7.84 23.05
N ASP A 84 -6.59 6.94 23.65
CA ASP A 84 -5.80 7.23 24.85
C ASP A 84 -4.43 7.76 24.43
N PRO A 85 -4.15 9.06 24.53
CA PRO A 85 -2.89 9.64 24.02
C PRO A 85 -1.64 9.04 24.66
N SER A 86 -1.76 8.47 25.87
CA SER A 86 -0.64 7.85 26.58
C SER A 86 -0.30 6.42 26.09
N LYS A 87 -1.28 5.74 25.49
CA LYS A 87 -1.15 4.35 25.03
C LYS A 87 -1.17 4.23 23.51
N GLU A 88 -1.74 5.20 22.80
CA GLU A 88 -1.92 5.13 21.35
C GLU A 88 -0.58 4.98 20.61
N THR A 89 0.47 5.66 21.03
CA THR A 89 1.82 5.56 20.44
C THR A 89 2.46 4.18 20.60
N GLN A 90 1.95 3.36 21.53
CA GLN A 90 2.39 1.98 21.70
C GLN A 90 1.66 1.03 20.75
N VAL A 91 0.44 1.39 20.33
CA VAL A 91 -0.42 0.54 19.50
C VAL A 91 -0.36 0.93 18.03
N THR A 92 -0.25 2.23 17.72
CA THR A 92 -0.11 2.75 16.37
C THR A 92 1.12 3.63 16.24
N ASN A 93 1.54 3.89 15.02
CA ASN A 93 2.57 4.88 14.71
C ASN A 93 1.95 6.25 14.41
N LEU A 94 0.80 6.57 15.04
CA LEU A 94 0.08 7.82 14.81
C LEU A 94 0.99 9.04 14.85
N GLY A 95 1.97 9.05 15.76
CA GLY A 95 2.94 10.13 15.90
C GLY A 95 3.70 10.46 14.63
N LEU A 96 3.96 9.49 13.76
CA LEU A 96 4.67 9.74 12.49
C LEU A 96 3.81 10.51 11.47
N PHE A 97 2.50 10.48 11.64
CA PHE A 97 1.53 11.09 10.74
C PHE A 97 0.97 12.42 11.26
N LEU A 98 1.37 12.85 12.47
CA LEU A 98 0.93 14.12 13.04
C LEU A 98 1.75 15.29 12.46
N ARG A 99 1.07 16.40 12.16
CA ARG A 99 1.65 17.63 11.64
C ARG A 99 1.09 18.85 12.39
N GLN A 100 1.93 19.86 12.60
CA GLN A 100 1.46 21.18 13.09
C GLN A 100 0.95 22.05 11.95
N GLU A 101 1.56 21.92 10.79
CA GLU A 101 1.14 22.61 9.58
C GLU A 101 0.45 21.63 8.64
N ARG A 102 -0.62 22.08 8.00
CA ARG A 102 -1.38 21.28 7.03
C ARG A 102 -0.59 20.94 5.77
N TYR A 103 0.39 21.76 5.43
CA TYR A 103 1.29 21.58 4.32
C TYR A 103 2.70 22.00 4.73
N SER A 104 3.62 21.07 4.76
CA SER A 104 5.04 21.33 4.94
C SER A 104 5.78 20.94 3.67
N PRO A 105 6.54 21.85 3.08
CA PRO A 105 7.30 21.56 1.84
C PRO A 105 8.44 20.57 2.06
N SER A 106 8.79 20.29 3.30
CA SER A 106 9.82 19.32 3.67
C SER A 106 9.31 18.42 4.78
N PRO A 107 9.45 17.09 4.69
CA PRO A 107 9.15 16.22 5.81
C PRO A 107 10.08 16.57 6.97
N PRO A 108 9.55 16.65 8.21
CA PRO A 108 10.37 16.91 9.39
C PRO A 108 11.38 15.79 9.60
N THR A 109 12.50 16.10 10.23
CA THR A 109 13.46 15.08 10.67
C THR A 109 12.82 14.17 11.73
N THR A 110 13.37 12.99 11.94
CA THR A 110 12.80 12.02 12.92
C THR A 110 12.68 12.60 14.32
N GLU A 111 13.67 13.42 14.76
CA GLU A 111 13.65 14.07 16.08
C GLU A 111 12.60 15.18 16.15
N GLU A 112 12.48 16.01 15.13
CA GLU A 112 11.43 17.03 15.03
C GLU A 112 10.05 16.40 15.01
N GLN A 113 9.87 15.32 14.27
CA GLN A 113 8.60 14.59 14.20
C GLN A 113 8.18 14.05 15.56
N GLN A 114 9.10 13.52 16.35
CA GLN A 114 8.82 13.01 17.68
C GLN A 114 8.41 14.14 18.63
N THR A 115 9.11 15.28 18.57
CA THR A 115 8.77 16.48 19.35
C THR A 115 7.38 17.02 19.01
N ILE A 116 7.04 17.12 17.71
CA ILE A 116 5.73 17.54 17.23
C ILE A 116 4.63 16.60 17.74
N SER A 117 4.88 15.30 17.62
CA SER A 117 3.94 14.27 18.10
C SER A 117 3.67 14.38 19.58
N ASP A 118 4.71 14.45 20.40
CA ASP A 118 4.61 14.51 21.85
C ASP A 118 3.87 15.80 22.29
N GLU A 119 4.12 16.93 21.64
CA GLU A 119 3.42 18.19 21.91
C GLU A 119 1.92 18.11 21.58
N ILE A 120 1.56 17.57 20.41
CA ILE A 120 0.16 17.43 19.99
C ILE A 120 -0.57 16.46 20.90
N LEU A 121 0.01 15.30 21.22
CA LEU A 121 -0.60 14.30 22.08
C LEU A 121 -0.70 14.77 23.55
N ALA A 122 0.28 15.53 24.04
CA ALA A 122 0.22 16.15 25.35
C ALA A 122 -0.90 17.20 25.46
N ARG A 123 -1.12 17.99 24.39
CA ARG A 123 -2.24 18.94 24.30
C ARG A 123 -3.60 18.22 24.22
N LEU A 124 -3.65 17.03 23.64
CA LEU A 124 -4.86 16.23 23.59
C LEU A 124 -5.24 15.72 24.99
N SER A 125 -4.25 15.28 25.81
CA SER A 125 -4.45 14.70 27.15
C SER A 125 -4.73 15.73 28.22
N HIS A 126 -4.07 16.89 28.18
CA HIS A 126 -4.12 17.92 29.20
C HIS A 126 -4.28 19.28 28.54
N PRO A 127 -5.49 19.80 28.41
CA PRO A 127 -5.66 21.19 28.08
C PRO A 127 -5.07 22.03 29.23
N LYS A 128 -3.76 22.40 29.12
CA LYS A 128 -3.12 23.26 30.12
C LYS A 128 -3.78 24.63 30.09
N ALA A 129 -4.53 24.91 31.16
CA ALA A 129 -4.95 26.23 31.49
C ALA A 129 -3.75 27.09 31.92
N LYS A 130 -3.40 28.08 31.13
CA LYS A 130 -2.99 29.39 31.59
C LYS A 130 -3.90 30.40 30.88
N GLU A 131 -4.87 30.87 31.62
CA GLU A 131 -5.60 32.13 31.44
C GLU A 131 -6.51 32.37 30.22
N ASP A 132 -6.89 31.35 29.39
CA ASP A 132 -8.07 31.54 28.53
C ASP A 132 -8.77 30.19 28.28
N VAL A 133 -10.04 30.17 28.64
CA VAL A 133 -11.07 29.16 28.36
C VAL A 133 -10.56 27.87 27.73
N LEU A 134 -10.39 26.83 28.58
CA LEU A 134 -10.13 25.44 28.24
C LEU A 134 -10.93 25.01 27.00
N LYS A 135 -10.28 24.99 25.83
CA LYS A 135 -10.85 24.41 24.63
C LYS A 135 -10.29 23.01 24.46
N ASP A 136 -11.19 22.03 24.57
CA ASP A 136 -10.84 20.64 24.26
C ASP A 136 -10.26 20.52 22.83
N GLY A 137 -9.19 19.74 22.67
CA GLY A 137 -8.47 19.63 21.41
C GLY A 137 -9.06 18.58 20.46
N ILE A 138 -8.87 18.82 19.18
CA ILE A 138 -9.14 17.84 18.10
C ILE A 138 -8.00 17.87 17.08
N ILE A 139 -7.63 16.69 16.61
CA ILE A 139 -6.72 16.50 15.49
C ILE A 139 -7.57 16.14 14.27
N LEU A 140 -7.36 16.81 13.15
CA LEU A 140 -8.14 16.61 11.92
C LEU A 140 -7.26 16.03 10.83
N GLY A 141 -7.81 15.14 10.02
CA GLY A 141 -7.19 14.77 8.76
C GLY A 141 -6.90 16.01 7.91
N SER A 142 -5.76 16.06 7.23
CA SER A 142 -5.32 17.24 6.49
C SER A 142 -6.32 17.66 5.40
N ASN A 143 -6.87 16.69 4.66
CA ASN A 143 -7.89 16.93 3.65
C ASN A 143 -9.24 17.35 4.27
N LEU A 144 -9.61 16.75 5.43
CA LEU A 144 -10.81 17.14 6.18
C LEU A 144 -10.72 18.59 6.65
N ALA A 145 -9.58 19.00 7.23
CA ALA A 145 -9.33 20.37 7.65
C ALA A 145 -9.40 21.36 6.48
N GLN A 146 -8.89 20.99 5.31
CA GLN A 146 -8.99 21.79 4.09
C GLN A 146 -10.43 21.98 3.64
N GLN A 147 -11.23 20.92 3.68
CA GLN A 147 -12.66 20.97 3.31
C GLN A 147 -13.47 21.81 4.29
N LEU A 148 -13.16 21.74 5.59
CA LEU A 148 -13.76 22.56 6.63
C LEU A 148 -13.29 24.02 6.61
N GLY A 149 -12.17 24.31 5.95
CA GLY A 149 -11.57 25.64 5.86
C GLY A 149 -10.97 26.13 7.16
N VAL A 150 -10.35 25.23 7.95
CA VAL A 150 -9.78 25.52 9.26
C VAL A 150 -8.26 25.37 9.29
N GLN A 151 -7.62 26.12 10.18
CA GLN A 151 -6.19 26.12 10.45
C GLN A 151 -5.90 25.74 11.90
N LEU A 152 -4.61 25.59 12.22
CA LEU A 152 -4.17 25.33 13.59
C LEU A 152 -4.66 26.46 14.53
N GLY A 153 -5.24 26.10 15.67
CA GLY A 153 -5.79 27.04 16.64
C GLY A 153 -7.25 27.47 16.37
N ASP A 154 -7.79 27.20 15.19
CA ASP A 154 -9.20 27.50 14.89
C ASP A 154 -10.15 26.64 15.70
N THR A 155 -11.39 27.10 15.81
CA THR A 155 -12.46 26.38 16.52
C THR A 155 -13.37 25.70 15.52
N VAL A 156 -13.58 24.39 15.69
CA VAL A 156 -14.59 23.59 14.99
C VAL A 156 -15.73 23.23 15.93
N GLN A 157 -16.93 23.06 15.38
CA GLN A 157 -18.08 22.57 16.13
C GLN A 157 -18.32 21.10 15.75
N LEU A 158 -18.29 20.24 16.74
CA LEU A 158 -18.68 18.84 16.63
C LEU A 158 -20.16 18.72 16.95
N VAL A 159 -20.93 18.17 16.03
CA VAL A 159 -22.33 17.82 16.18
C VAL A 159 -22.44 16.32 16.25
N SER A 160 -22.85 15.80 17.41
CA SER A 160 -23.00 14.36 17.64
C SER A 160 -24.19 13.80 16.87
N SER A 161 -24.04 12.58 16.35
CA SER A 161 -25.15 11.81 15.79
C SER A 161 -26.19 11.38 16.85
N GLU A 162 -25.78 11.31 18.12
CA GLU A 162 -26.70 11.01 19.21
C GLU A 162 -27.49 12.25 19.61
N GLN A 163 -28.80 12.10 19.62
CA GLN A 163 -29.76 13.18 19.95
C GLN A 163 -30.05 13.21 21.44
N ARG A 164 -30.35 14.40 21.93
CA ARG A 164 -30.85 14.61 23.32
C ARG A 164 -32.35 14.81 23.24
N MET A 165 -33.11 13.89 23.85
CA MET A 165 -34.55 14.16 24.10
C MET A 165 -34.71 15.38 24.99
N THR A 166 -35.38 16.39 24.47
CA THR A 166 -35.78 17.59 25.22
C THR A 166 -37.30 17.76 25.12
N PRO A 167 -37.94 18.50 26.01
CA PRO A 167 -39.38 18.77 25.93
C PRO A 167 -39.81 19.43 24.61
N VAL A 168 -38.87 19.98 23.85
CA VAL A 168 -39.09 20.68 22.56
C VAL A 168 -38.73 19.80 21.34
N GLY A 169 -38.28 18.55 21.58
CA GLY A 169 -37.84 17.60 20.53
C GLY A 169 -36.40 17.18 20.70
N ASP A 170 -35.93 16.36 19.76
CA ASP A 170 -34.58 15.83 19.74
C ASP A 170 -33.59 16.87 19.23
N VAL A 171 -32.65 17.27 20.09
CA VAL A 171 -31.62 18.27 19.76
C VAL A 171 -30.25 17.60 19.74
N PRO A 172 -29.45 17.75 18.66
CA PRO A 172 -28.11 17.22 18.63
C PRO A 172 -27.20 17.94 19.63
N ARG A 173 -26.18 17.22 20.10
CA ARG A 173 -25.19 17.85 21.00
C ARG A 173 -24.12 18.52 20.17
N ILE A 174 -23.85 19.76 20.55
CA ILE A 174 -22.81 20.57 19.93
C ILE A 174 -21.68 20.79 20.92
N LYS A 175 -20.47 20.47 20.52
CA LYS A 175 -19.25 20.74 21.30
C LYS A 175 -18.29 21.56 20.46
N LYS A 176 -17.75 22.64 21.03
CA LYS A 176 -16.69 23.44 20.39
C LYS A 176 -15.34 22.85 20.77
N LEU A 177 -14.49 22.64 19.76
CA LEU A 177 -13.17 22.03 19.87
C LEU A 177 -12.15 22.91 19.16
N MET A 178 -10.92 22.93 19.67
CA MET A 178 -9.80 23.66 19.04
C MET A 178 -8.97 22.70 18.22
N VAL A 179 -8.63 23.07 16.99
CA VAL A 179 -7.72 22.31 16.13
C VAL A 179 -6.30 22.43 16.69
N ILE A 180 -5.73 21.32 17.16
CA ILE A 180 -4.42 21.28 17.81
C ILE A 180 -3.34 20.62 16.92
N GLY A 181 -3.72 20.01 15.82
CA GLY A 181 -2.83 19.37 14.88
C GLY A 181 -3.57 18.77 13.71
N PHE A 182 -2.82 18.28 12.75
CA PHE A 182 -3.33 17.62 11.56
C PHE A 182 -2.78 16.20 11.48
N PHE A 183 -3.56 15.32 10.87
CA PHE A 183 -3.20 13.94 10.56
C PHE A 183 -3.04 13.78 9.06
N GLU A 184 -1.91 13.25 8.62
CA GLU A 184 -1.58 13.05 7.21
C GLU A 184 -0.96 11.66 7.02
N SER A 185 -1.82 10.69 6.69
CA SER A 185 -1.39 9.31 6.40
C SER A 185 -0.92 9.11 4.96
N GLY A 186 -1.26 10.07 4.08
CA GLY A 186 -1.11 9.93 2.64
C GLY A 186 -2.18 9.04 1.99
N ILE A 187 -3.12 8.48 2.76
CA ILE A 187 -4.28 7.77 2.24
C ILE A 187 -5.45 8.77 2.22
N ALA A 188 -5.78 9.27 1.02
CA ALA A 188 -6.79 10.31 0.85
C ALA A 188 -8.11 9.98 1.57
N GLY A 189 -8.56 8.71 1.52
CA GLY A 189 -9.77 8.26 2.19
C GLY A 189 -9.74 8.39 3.72
N TYR A 190 -8.58 8.24 4.35
CA TYR A 190 -8.43 8.43 5.79
C TYR A 190 -8.28 9.91 6.14
N ASP A 191 -7.47 10.63 5.38
CA ASP A 191 -7.20 12.05 5.60
C ASP A 191 -8.44 12.95 5.36
N GLU A 192 -9.43 12.45 4.62
CA GLU A 192 -10.70 13.15 4.36
C GLU A 192 -11.76 12.96 5.44
N VAL A 193 -11.68 11.89 6.24
CA VAL A 193 -12.77 11.54 7.16
C VAL A 193 -12.34 11.39 8.60
N LEU A 194 -11.07 11.09 8.91
CA LEU A 194 -10.64 10.82 10.28
C LEU A 194 -10.43 12.10 11.09
N ALA A 195 -10.87 12.05 12.35
CA ALA A 195 -10.59 13.04 13.37
C ALA A 195 -10.28 12.34 14.69
N PHE A 196 -9.28 12.81 15.43
CA PHE A 196 -8.86 12.20 16.70
C PHE A 196 -9.13 13.12 17.88
N MET A 197 -9.60 12.53 18.97
CA MET A 197 -9.86 13.19 20.24
C MET A 197 -9.45 12.29 21.40
N ASP A 198 -9.29 12.87 22.60
CA ASP A 198 -9.19 12.07 23.83
C ASP A 198 -10.48 11.24 24.02
N TYR A 199 -10.33 9.92 24.23
CA TYR A 199 -11.47 9.01 24.36
C TYR A 199 -12.40 9.38 25.53
N ARG A 200 -11.86 9.94 26.64
CA ARG A 200 -12.65 10.40 27.78
C ARG A 200 -13.55 11.58 27.41
N LEU A 201 -13.09 12.43 26.50
CA LEU A 201 -13.90 13.53 25.99
C LEU A 201 -15.02 13.00 25.08
N VAL A 202 -14.71 12.00 24.24
CA VAL A 202 -15.73 11.33 23.41
C VAL A 202 -16.77 10.64 24.30
N GLN A 203 -16.35 9.94 25.36
CA GLN A 203 -17.27 9.34 26.35
C GLN A 203 -18.25 10.39 26.94
N LYS A 204 -17.75 11.58 27.29
CA LYS A 204 -18.60 12.68 27.80
C LYS A 204 -19.59 13.20 26.76
N VAL A 205 -19.14 13.37 25.50
CA VAL A 205 -19.97 13.88 24.40
C VAL A 205 -21.07 12.86 24.04
N TYR A 206 -20.73 11.57 24.00
CA TYR A 206 -21.62 10.48 23.60
C TYR A 206 -22.24 9.73 24.81
N ARG A 207 -22.05 10.22 26.06
CA ARG A 207 -22.57 9.58 27.28
C ARG A 207 -22.30 8.08 27.38
N MET A 208 -21.11 7.67 27.01
CA MET A 208 -20.72 6.27 27.04
C MET A 208 -20.31 5.79 28.45
N GLN A 209 -20.43 6.66 29.49
CA GLN A 209 -19.88 6.37 30.80
C GLN A 209 -18.40 5.99 30.73
N ASN A 210 -18.05 4.76 31.12
CA ASN A 210 -16.69 4.21 30.99
C ASN A 210 -16.54 3.23 29.82
N ASP A 211 -17.57 3.09 28.96
CA ASP A 211 -17.54 2.18 27.84
C ASP A 211 -16.63 2.69 26.72
N VAL A 212 -16.08 1.76 25.97
CA VAL A 212 -15.33 2.01 24.74
C VAL A 212 -15.96 1.25 23.58
N THR A 213 -15.60 1.55 22.34
CA THR A 213 -16.07 0.77 21.18
C THR A 213 -15.31 -0.55 21.10
N GLY A 214 -14.02 -0.53 21.41
CA GLY A 214 -13.19 -1.72 21.35
C GLY A 214 -11.76 -1.50 21.82
N LEU A 215 -10.94 -2.52 21.61
CA LEU A 215 -9.52 -2.55 21.89
C LEU A 215 -8.73 -2.67 20.58
N GLY A 216 -7.80 -1.76 20.39
CA GLY A 216 -6.77 -1.88 19.36
C GLY A 216 -5.59 -2.71 19.87
N VAL A 217 -5.08 -3.59 19.06
CA VAL A 217 -3.97 -4.51 19.39
C VAL A 217 -2.83 -4.30 18.41
N ARG A 218 -1.63 -4.11 18.94
CA ARG A 218 -0.39 -4.11 18.18
C ARG A 218 0.29 -5.46 18.28
N LEU A 219 0.69 -6.00 17.15
CA LEU A 219 1.48 -7.22 17.07
C LEU A 219 2.95 -6.90 16.82
N LYS A 220 3.83 -7.83 17.16
CA LYS A 220 5.27 -7.75 16.84
C LYS A 220 5.48 -7.74 15.33
N ASP A 221 4.76 -8.61 14.62
CA ASP A 221 4.75 -8.67 13.16
C ASP A 221 3.32 -8.40 12.62
N PRO A 222 3.12 -7.33 11.82
CA PRO A 222 1.84 -7.05 11.18
C PRO A 222 1.35 -8.16 10.24
N GLU A 223 2.25 -9.00 9.70
CA GLU A 223 1.89 -10.09 8.77
C GLU A 223 1.10 -11.20 9.45
N THR A 224 1.32 -11.43 10.74
CA THR A 224 0.62 -12.46 11.50
C THR A 224 -0.78 -12.01 11.95
N ALA A 225 -1.21 -10.79 11.57
CA ALA A 225 -2.46 -10.22 12.06
C ALA A 225 -3.70 -11.07 11.75
N GLN A 226 -3.72 -11.74 10.59
CA GLN A 226 -4.84 -12.61 10.24
C GLN A 226 -4.91 -13.85 11.13
N GLU A 227 -3.77 -14.51 11.37
CA GLU A 227 -3.68 -15.71 12.22
C GLU A 227 -4.05 -15.37 13.66
N VAL A 228 -3.47 -14.30 14.20
CA VAL A 228 -3.76 -13.83 15.55
C VAL A 228 -5.23 -13.39 15.68
N ALA A 229 -5.80 -12.73 14.68
CA ALA A 229 -7.22 -12.37 14.70
C ALA A 229 -8.12 -13.61 14.73
N ASP A 230 -7.79 -14.68 14.01
CA ASP A 230 -8.53 -15.92 14.01
C ASP A 230 -8.41 -16.65 15.37
N GLU A 231 -7.24 -16.66 15.99
CA GLU A 231 -7.03 -17.20 17.34
C GLU A 231 -7.79 -16.42 18.40
N LEU A 232 -7.72 -15.08 18.36
CA LEU A 232 -8.47 -14.23 19.28
C LEU A 232 -9.99 -14.35 19.07
N ARG A 233 -10.46 -14.51 17.83
CA ARG A 233 -11.87 -14.74 17.51
C ARG A 233 -12.37 -16.06 18.09
N ALA A 234 -11.54 -17.10 18.09
CA ALA A 234 -11.87 -18.38 18.72
C ALA A 234 -11.88 -18.29 20.26
N LYS A 235 -11.01 -17.46 20.86
CA LYS A 235 -10.92 -17.27 22.31
C LYS A 235 -12.01 -16.34 22.85
N PHE A 236 -12.39 -15.30 22.11
CA PHE A 236 -13.32 -14.23 22.55
C PHE A 236 -14.58 -14.24 21.67
N THR A 237 -15.40 -15.27 21.78
CA THR A 237 -16.59 -15.49 20.92
C THR A 237 -17.68 -14.43 21.06
N ASP A 238 -17.73 -13.72 22.19
CA ASP A 238 -18.72 -12.68 22.47
C ASP A 238 -18.37 -11.33 21.78
N PHE A 239 -17.18 -11.22 21.21
CA PHE A 239 -16.68 -10.04 20.56
C PHE A 239 -16.36 -10.27 19.08
N ALA A 240 -16.50 -9.21 18.30
CA ALA A 240 -16.01 -9.23 16.93
C ALA A 240 -14.50 -8.94 16.93
N VAL A 241 -13.75 -9.74 16.20
CA VAL A 241 -12.31 -9.53 16.00
C VAL A 241 -12.04 -9.35 14.50
N SER A 242 -11.33 -8.30 14.17
CA SER A 242 -10.98 -7.95 12.78
C SER A 242 -9.49 -7.66 12.68
N SER A 243 -8.84 -8.16 11.64
CA SER A 243 -7.48 -7.78 11.29
C SER A 243 -7.46 -6.53 10.42
N TRP A 244 -6.32 -5.83 10.35
CA TRP A 244 -6.13 -4.73 9.41
C TRP A 244 -6.36 -5.16 7.95
N VAL A 245 -6.15 -6.44 7.63
CA VAL A 245 -6.41 -7.03 6.32
C VAL A 245 -7.92 -7.14 6.07
N ASP A 246 -8.69 -7.59 7.09
CA ASP A 246 -10.16 -7.70 6.99
C ASP A 246 -10.81 -6.32 6.80
N GLU A 247 -10.35 -5.31 7.55
CA GLU A 247 -10.86 -3.94 7.45
C GLU A 247 -10.56 -3.29 6.09
N ASN A 248 -9.45 -3.67 5.45
CA ASN A 248 -9.02 -3.14 4.16
C ASN A 248 -9.21 -4.13 3.00
N LYS A 249 -10.07 -5.12 3.16
CA LYS A 249 -10.30 -6.19 2.18
C LYS A 249 -10.58 -5.69 0.76
N SER A 250 -11.31 -4.59 0.62
CA SER A 250 -11.61 -3.99 -0.67
C SER A 250 -10.35 -3.48 -1.38
N ILE A 251 -9.41 -2.87 -0.64
CA ILE A 251 -8.14 -2.39 -1.17
C ILE A 251 -7.31 -3.58 -1.68
N PHE A 252 -7.21 -4.66 -0.87
CA PHE A 252 -6.48 -5.86 -1.26
C PHE A 252 -7.11 -6.57 -2.46
N GLN A 253 -8.45 -6.59 -2.57
CA GLN A 253 -9.13 -7.14 -3.75
C GLN A 253 -8.81 -6.35 -5.02
N VAL A 254 -8.81 -5.02 -4.96
CA VAL A 254 -8.42 -4.16 -6.09
C VAL A 254 -6.97 -4.41 -6.49
N MET A 255 -6.05 -4.47 -5.52
CA MET A 255 -4.63 -4.77 -5.77
C MET A 255 -4.44 -6.16 -6.39
N GLN A 256 -5.25 -7.14 -6.02
CA GLN A 256 -5.20 -8.48 -6.60
C GLN A 256 -5.71 -8.48 -8.06
N LEU A 257 -6.80 -7.76 -8.35
CA LEU A 257 -7.28 -7.56 -9.72
C LEU A 257 -6.25 -6.85 -10.59
N GLU A 258 -5.60 -5.81 -10.06
CA GLU A 258 -4.52 -5.10 -10.74
C GLU A 258 -3.34 -6.03 -11.07
N LYS A 259 -2.92 -6.87 -10.11
CA LYS A 259 -1.89 -7.89 -10.34
C LYS A 259 -2.25 -8.84 -11.49
N ILE A 260 -3.51 -9.29 -11.53
CA ILE A 260 -4.01 -10.15 -12.62
C ILE A 260 -3.99 -9.38 -13.95
N GLY A 261 -4.43 -8.13 -13.96
CA GLY A 261 -4.43 -7.26 -15.14
C GLY A 261 -3.00 -7.05 -15.68
N LEU A 262 -2.05 -6.71 -14.81
CA LEU A 262 -0.64 -6.60 -15.17
C LEU A 262 -0.09 -7.92 -15.72
N PHE A 263 -0.40 -9.04 -15.08
CA PHE A 263 0.04 -10.37 -15.56
C PHE A 263 -0.47 -10.65 -16.98
N VAL A 264 -1.72 -10.35 -17.29
CA VAL A 264 -2.29 -10.51 -18.64
C VAL A 264 -1.58 -9.64 -19.65
N ILE A 265 -1.39 -8.33 -19.35
CA ILE A 265 -0.69 -7.39 -20.24
C ILE A 265 0.75 -7.85 -20.48
N LEU A 266 1.47 -8.23 -19.42
CA LEU A 266 2.85 -8.69 -19.53
C LEU A 266 2.95 -9.99 -20.32
N THR A 267 2.01 -10.93 -20.15
CA THR A 267 1.93 -12.15 -20.95
C THR A 267 1.75 -11.81 -22.43
N LEU A 268 0.88 -10.85 -22.75
CA LEU A 268 0.67 -10.41 -24.13
C LEU A 268 1.95 -9.81 -24.74
N ILE A 269 2.68 -8.99 -23.98
CA ILE A 269 3.98 -8.45 -24.43
C ILE A 269 4.98 -9.55 -24.72
N VAL A 270 5.04 -10.57 -23.86
CA VAL A 270 5.92 -11.74 -24.05
C VAL A 270 5.53 -12.53 -25.31
N VAL A 271 4.24 -12.74 -25.56
CA VAL A 271 3.74 -13.39 -26.77
C VAL A 271 4.14 -12.61 -28.04
N VAL A 272 3.97 -11.29 -28.03
CA VAL A 272 4.41 -10.44 -29.15
C VAL A 272 5.93 -10.53 -29.37
N ALA A 273 6.71 -10.49 -28.29
CA ALA A 273 8.16 -10.66 -28.37
C ALA A 273 8.55 -12.03 -28.92
N ALA A 274 7.85 -13.10 -28.53
CA ALA A 274 8.06 -14.45 -29.05
C ALA A 274 7.79 -14.52 -30.56
N PHE A 275 6.72 -13.94 -31.07
CA PHE A 275 6.43 -13.85 -32.49
C PHE A 275 7.52 -13.07 -33.27
N ASN A 276 8.01 -11.96 -32.70
CA ASN A 276 9.10 -11.20 -33.29
C ASN A 276 10.38 -12.03 -33.42
N ILE A 277 10.74 -12.81 -32.40
CA ILE A 277 11.89 -13.73 -32.43
C ILE A 277 11.70 -14.80 -33.50
N ILE A 278 10.52 -15.44 -33.56
CA ILE A 278 10.19 -16.45 -34.57
C ILE A 278 10.35 -15.87 -35.98
N SER A 279 9.75 -14.70 -36.24
CA SER A 279 9.78 -14.06 -37.55
C SER A 279 11.19 -13.68 -37.97
N SER A 280 11.98 -13.10 -37.07
CA SER A 280 13.37 -12.74 -37.33
C SER A 280 14.24 -13.96 -37.63
N LEU A 281 14.08 -15.05 -36.86
CA LEU A 281 14.83 -16.28 -37.08
C LEU A 281 14.42 -17.01 -38.37
N ILE A 282 13.12 -16.99 -38.71
CA ILE A 282 12.64 -17.57 -39.99
C ILE A 282 13.22 -16.77 -41.16
N MET A 283 13.19 -15.43 -41.09
CA MET A 283 13.79 -14.57 -42.13
C MET A 283 15.28 -14.88 -42.31
N LEU A 284 16.01 -14.96 -41.22
CA LEU A 284 17.43 -15.32 -41.23
C LEU A 284 17.69 -16.71 -41.83
N VAL A 285 16.84 -17.70 -41.52
CA VAL A 285 16.91 -19.04 -42.09
C VAL A 285 16.70 -18.99 -43.61
N LEU A 286 15.76 -18.16 -44.09
CA LEU A 286 15.52 -17.99 -45.53
C LEU A 286 16.70 -17.31 -46.24
N GLU A 287 17.25 -16.26 -45.65
CA GLU A 287 18.44 -15.57 -46.18
C GLU A 287 19.66 -16.49 -46.24
N LYS A 288 19.81 -17.38 -45.25
CA LYS A 288 20.95 -18.33 -45.18
C LYS A 288 20.65 -19.69 -45.80
N SER A 289 19.52 -19.86 -46.49
CA SER A 289 19.09 -21.15 -47.02
C SER A 289 20.13 -21.79 -47.98
N ARG A 290 20.79 -20.99 -48.83
CA ARG A 290 21.85 -21.42 -49.73
C ARG A 290 23.09 -21.92 -48.98
N GLU A 291 23.51 -21.18 -47.94
CA GLU A 291 24.66 -21.59 -47.10
C GLU A 291 24.35 -22.88 -46.33
N ILE A 292 23.10 -23.02 -45.83
CA ILE A 292 22.64 -24.25 -45.19
C ILE A 292 22.64 -25.43 -46.16
N ALA A 293 22.19 -25.23 -47.41
CA ALA A 293 22.18 -26.24 -48.44
C ALA A 293 23.61 -26.72 -48.78
N ILE A 294 24.56 -25.79 -48.91
CA ILE A 294 25.99 -26.10 -49.14
C ILE A 294 26.57 -26.90 -47.97
N LEU A 295 26.33 -26.48 -46.74
CA LEU A 295 26.78 -27.19 -45.54
C LEU A 295 26.26 -28.64 -45.50
N LYS A 296 24.99 -28.85 -45.84
CA LYS A 296 24.38 -30.17 -45.89
C LYS A 296 24.95 -31.02 -47.03
N ALA A 297 25.22 -30.42 -48.18
CA ALA A 297 25.84 -31.10 -49.30
C ALA A 297 27.27 -31.58 -48.97
N VAL A 298 28.01 -30.87 -48.14
CA VAL A 298 29.35 -31.24 -47.61
C VAL A 298 29.25 -32.21 -46.42
N GLY A 299 28.04 -32.59 -45.97
CA GLY A 299 27.85 -33.65 -44.97
C GLY A 299 27.39 -33.16 -43.58
N ALA A 300 26.98 -31.92 -43.44
CA ALA A 300 26.40 -31.46 -42.17
C ALA A 300 25.05 -32.15 -41.89
N THR A 301 24.90 -32.67 -40.68
CA THR A 301 23.66 -33.33 -40.24
C THR A 301 22.58 -32.29 -39.82
N ASP A 302 21.31 -32.70 -39.88
CA ASP A 302 20.19 -31.88 -39.40
C ASP A 302 20.36 -31.41 -37.94
N GLN A 303 20.99 -32.26 -37.13
CA GLN A 303 21.30 -31.93 -35.76
C GLN A 303 22.33 -30.79 -35.63
N SER A 304 23.33 -30.78 -36.53
CA SER A 304 24.35 -29.73 -36.56
C SER A 304 23.75 -28.39 -36.96
N VAL A 305 22.92 -28.35 -38.00
CA VAL A 305 22.20 -27.15 -38.43
C VAL A 305 21.27 -26.66 -37.31
N ARG A 306 20.48 -27.54 -36.71
CA ARG A 306 19.60 -27.21 -35.59
C ARG A 306 20.39 -26.61 -34.42
N ARG A 307 21.56 -27.18 -34.08
CA ARG A 307 22.39 -26.65 -32.96
C ARG A 307 22.92 -25.25 -33.25
N ILE A 308 23.30 -24.94 -34.49
CA ILE A 308 23.77 -23.61 -34.90
C ILE A 308 22.66 -22.56 -34.64
N PHE A 309 21.45 -22.79 -35.13
CA PHE A 309 20.33 -21.85 -34.93
C PHE A 309 19.84 -21.79 -33.50
N MET A 310 19.90 -22.89 -32.75
CA MET A 310 19.63 -22.90 -31.31
C MET A 310 20.66 -22.05 -30.56
N MET A 311 21.96 -22.19 -30.84
CA MET A 311 22.99 -21.35 -30.21
C MET A 311 22.80 -19.88 -30.53
N GLN A 312 22.40 -19.53 -31.75
CA GLN A 312 22.11 -18.16 -32.15
C GLN A 312 20.94 -17.58 -31.34
N GLY A 313 19.85 -18.33 -31.17
CA GLY A 313 18.74 -17.93 -30.35
C GLY A 313 19.12 -17.76 -28.88
N VAL A 314 19.95 -18.65 -28.33
CA VAL A 314 20.50 -18.54 -26.96
C VAL A 314 21.33 -17.27 -26.80
N VAL A 315 22.20 -16.94 -27.74
CA VAL A 315 23.03 -15.72 -27.71
C VAL A 315 22.16 -14.46 -27.77
N ILE A 316 21.19 -14.42 -28.70
CA ILE A 316 20.23 -13.29 -28.77
C ILE A 316 19.42 -13.16 -27.49
N GLY A 317 18.93 -14.28 -26.96
CA GLY A 317 18.19 -14.32 -25.70
C GLY A 317 19.02 -13.83 -24.52
N LEU A 318 20.27 -14.25 -24.42
CA LEU A 318 21.18 -13.85 -23.35
C LEU A 318 21.52 -12.34 -23.41
N ILE A 319 21.90 -11.85 -24.59
CA ILE A 319 22.20 -10.42 -24.79
C ILE A 319 20.95 -9.59 -24.52
N GLY A 320 19.79 -10.00 -25.05
CA GLY A 320 18.51 -9.30 -24.84
C GLY A 320 18.08 -9.29 -23.38
N THR A 321 18.22 -10.40 -22.67
CA THR A 321 17.86 -10.49 -21.25
C THR A 321 18.82 -9.68 -20.38
N CYS A 322 20.14 -9.82 -20.57
CA CYS A 322 21.13 -9.07 -19.79
C CYS A 322 21.00 -7.55 -19.99
N SER A 323 20.86 -7.10 -21.25
CA SER A 323 20.64 -5.68 -21.53
C SER A 323 19.30 -5.19 -21.01
N GLY A 324 18.25 -6.03 -21.08
CA GLY A 324 16.93 -5.73 -20.51
C GLY A 324 16.95 -5.56 -19.00
N VAL A 325 17.62 -6.45 -18.28
CA VAL A 325 17.81 -6.37 -16.83
C VAL A 325 18.63 -5.14 -16.47
N GLY A 326 19.77 -4.91 -17.14
CA GLY A 326 20.63 -3.76 -16.88
C GLY A 326 19.89 -2.42 -17.06
N LEU A 327 19.19 -2.25 -18.19
CA LEU A 327 18.40 -1.04 -18.46
C LEU A 327 17.19 -0.91 -17.50
N GLY A 328 16.50 -2.01 -17.20
CA GLY A 328 15.38 -2.01 -16.24
C GLY A 328 15.81 -1.56 -14.85
N LEU A 329 16.91 -2.10 -14.33
CA LEU A 329 17.47 -1.69 -13.04
C LEU A 329 17.96 -0.23 -13.04
N THR A 330 18.58 0.22 -14.15
CA THR A 330 19.03 1.61 -14.30
C THR A 330 17.82 2.56 -14.28
N ILE A 331 16.72 2.23 -14.93
CA ILE A 331 15.48 3.03 -14.91
C ILE A 331 14.91 3.05 -13.50
N CYS A 332 14.83 1.90 -12.82
CA CYS A 332 14.35 1.83 -11.43
C CYS A 332 15.22 2.70 -10.50
N TRP A 333 16.54 2.62 -10.64
CA TRP A 333 17.47 3.45 -9.88
C TRP A 333 17.29 4.95 -10.18
N ALA A 334 17.11 5.30 -11.45
CA ALA A 334 16.89 6.69 -11.85
C ALA A 334 15.57 7.23 -11.28
N LEU A 335 14.48 6.45 -11.34
CA LEU A 335 13.18 6.82 -10.75
C LEU A 335 13.24 6.95 -9.23
N ALA A 336 14.04 6.13 -8.55
CA ALA A 336 14.21 6.20 -7.10
C ALA A 336 15.08 7.39 -6.66
N THR A 337 16.02 7.84 -7.52
CA THR A 337 17.01 8.87 -7.15
C THR A 337 16.61 10.28 -7.61
N PHE A 338 16.05 10.38 -8.81
CA PHE A 338 15.69 11.66 -9.42
C PHE A 338 14.18 11.93 -9.27
N GLU A 339 13.82 13.11 -8.83
CA GLU A 339 12.46 13.59 -8.73
C GLU A 339 11.96 14.06 -10.10
N PHE A 340 11.61 13.09 -10.98
CA PHE A 340 11.09 13.42 -12.31
C PHE A 340 9.64 13.89 -12.31
N ILE A 341 8.88 13.53 -11.30
CA ILE A 341 7.44 13.79 -11.22
C ILE A 341 7.14 14.27 -9.80
N ASP A 342 6.74 15.54 -9.70
CA ASP A 342 6.19 16.08 -8.45
C ASP A 342 4.77 15.52 -8.24
N ILE A 343 4.62 14.65 -7.27
CA ILE A 343 3.30 14.12 -6.89
C ILE A 343 2.69 15.10 -5.88
N PRO A 344 1.48 15.63 -6.13
CA PRO A 344 0.85 16.51 -5.16
C PRO A 344 0.70 15.81 -3.80
N PRO A 345 1.01 16.50 -2.68
CA PRO A 345 0.89 15.92 -1.35
C PRO A 345 -0.53 15.42 -1.08
N GLY A 346 -0.64 14.30 -0.38
CA GLY A 346 -1.93 13.67 -0.04
C GLY A 346 -2.57 12.83 -1.16
N VAL A 347 -1.95 12.70 -2.32
CA VAL A 347 -2.41 11.79 -3.40
C VAL A 347 -1.90 10.38 -3.17
N TYR A 348 -0.75 10.26 -2.49
CA TYR A 348 -0.02 9.01 -2.39
C TYR A 348 0.61 8.80 -1.00
N PRO A 349 0.47 7.62 -0.37
CA PRO A 349 1.15 7.31 0.88
C PRO A 349 2.66 7.22 0.68
N GLY A 350 3.43 7.94 1.49
CA GLY A 350 4.89 7.89 1.46
C GLY A 350 5.58 9.11 0.87
N GLY A 351 4.84 10.20 0.56
CA GLY A 351 5.42 11.50 0.19
C GLY A 351 5.57 11.73 -1.31
N ASP A 352 6.45 12.66 -1.66
CA ASP A 352 6.55 13.26 -3.00
C ASP A 352 7.29 12.38 -4.04
N ARG A 353 7.73 11.18 -3.67
CA ARG A 353 8.55 10.31 -4.53
C ARG A 353 7.80 9.08 -5.00
N ILE A 354 8.06 8.68 -6.25
CA ILE A 354 7.57 7.41 -6.77
C ILE A 354 8.23 6.27 -5.99
N PRO A 355 7.48 5.39 -5.33
CA PRO A 355 8.06 4.30 -4.59
C PRO A 355 8.55 3.22 -5.56
N VAL A 356 9.82 2.92 -5.51
CA VAL A 356 10.44 1.85 -6.27
C VAL A 356 11.07 0.86 -5.30
N LEU A 357 10.47 -0.33 -5.20
CA LEU A 357 11.00 -1.41 -4.37
C LEU A 357 11.47 -2.54 -5.28
N ILE A 358 12.79 -2.69 -5.43
CA ILE A 358 13.39 -3.76 -6.21
C ILE A 358 13.41 -5.04 -5.38
N ASN A 359 12.58 -6.01 -5.77
CA ASN A 359 12.61 -7.34 -5.19
C ASN A 359 13.50 -8.23 -6.08
N TRP A 360 14.63 -8.68 -5.53
CA TRP A 360 15.59 -9.51 -6.26
C TRP A 360 15.01 -10.85 -6.71
N THR A 361 14.03 -11.38 -5.98
CA THR A 361 13.32 -12.61 -6.38
C THR A 361 12.55 -12.39 -7.69
N ASP A 362 11.86 -11.25 -7.82
CA ASP A 362 11.11 -10.91 -9.03
C ASP A 362 12.05 -10.68 -10.22
N VAL A 363 13.20 -10.02 -10.00
CA VAL A 363 14.23 -9.81 -11.03
C VAL A 363 14.79 -11.15 -11.50
N LEU A 364 15.12 -12.05 -10.57
CA LEU A 364 15.65 -13.38 -10.90
C LEU A 364 14.62 -14.22 -11.66
N LEU A 365 13.36 -14.23 -11.21
CA LEU A 365 12.28 -14.97 -11.85
C LEU A 365 12.02 -14.45 -13.26
N THR A 366 12.01 -13.14 -13.44
CA THR A 366 11.85 -12.47 -14.75
C THR A 366 13.01 -12.84 -15.69
N THR A 367 14.25 -12.82 -15.19
CA THR A 367 15.44 -13.16 -15.95
C THR A 367 15.39 -14.59 -16.43
N ILE A 368 15.12 -15.54 -15.54
CA ILE A 368 15.04 -16.98 -15.86
C ILE A 368 13.90 -17.25 -16.85
N SER A 369 12.70 -16.69 -16.56
CA SER A 369 11.53 -16.88 -17.42
C SER A 369 11.75 -16.32 -18.82
N SER A 370 12.33 -15.13 -18.95
CA SER A 370 12.61 -14.50 -20.25
C SER A 370 13.61 -15.32 -21.05
N PHE A 371 14.67 -15.80 -20.42
CA PHE A 371 15.65 -16.66 -21.07
C PHE A 371 15.02 -17.99 -21.52
N LEU A 372 14.22 -18.62 -20.67
CA LEU A 372 13.53 -19.87 -20.97
C LEU A 372 12.56 -19.71 -22.14
N ILE A 373 11.81 -18.61 -22.19
CA ILE A 373 10.89 -18.31 -23.29
C ILE A 373 11.66 -18.12 -24.59
N CYS A 374 12.77 -17.35 -24.61
CA CYS A 374 13.62 -17.18 -25.76
C CYS A 374 14.15 -18.53 -26.26
N PHE A 375 14.60 -19.40 -25.35
CA PHE A 375 15.08 -20.74 -25.68
C PHE A 375 13.98 -21.61 -26.33
N LEU A 376 12.78 -21.67 -25.70
CA LEU A 376 11.67 -22.47 -26.20
C LEU A 376 11.19 -22.01 -27.59
N VAL A 377 11.05 -20.68 -27.74
CA VAL A 377 10.61 -20.06 -29.00
C VAL A 377 11.57 -20.33 -30.15
N THR A 378 12.88 -20.45 -29.88
CA THR A 378 13.90 -20.72 -30.87
C THR A 378 13.85 -22.16 -31.41
N ILE A 379 13.24 -23.12 -30.70
CA ILE A 379 13.14 -24.53 -31.12
C ILE A 379 12.42 -24.68 -32.46
N TYR A 380 11.32 -23.94 -32.65
CA TYR A 380 10.52 -24.04 -33.88
C TYR A 380 11.29 -23.59 -35.15
N PRO A 381 11.88 -22.36 -35.21
CA PRO A 381 12.67 -21.94 -36.36
C PRO A 381 13.89 -22.81 -36.61
N SER A 382 14.59 -23.24 -35.57
CA SER A 382 15.78 -24.09 -35.69
C SER A 382 15.46 -25.46 -36.28
N THR A 383 14.32 -26.07 -35.93
CA THR A 383 13.84 -27.31 -36.52
C THR A 383 13.41 -27.12 -37.98
N LYS A 384 12.81 -25.99 -38.31
CA LYS A 384 12.44 -25.66 -39.68
C LYS A 384 13.69 -25.48 -40.57
N ALA A 385 14.71 -24.80 -40.04
CA ALA A 385 16.03 -24.68 -40.73
C ALA A 385 16.69 -26.04 -40.99
N ALA A 386 16.67 -26.93 -40.00
CA ALA A 386 17.23 -28.26 -40.13
C ALA A 386 16.57 -29.13 -41.22
N ARG A 387 15.27 -28.92 -41.47
CA ARG A 387 14.49 -29.68 -42.45
C ARG A 387 14.54 -29.15 -43.89
N LEU A 388 15.28 -28.06 -44.17
CA LEU A 388 15.48 -27.56 -45.54
C LEU A 388 16.20 -28.61 -46.40
N GLN A 389 15.61 -28.90 -47.56
CA GLN A 389 16.21 -29.86 -48.51
C GLN A 389 17.15 -29.11 -49.43
N PRO A 390 18.41 -29.61 -49.65
CA PRO A 390 19.39 -28.96 -50.49
C PRO A 390 18.93 -28.78 -51.94
N VAL A 391 18.14 -29.74 -52.44
CA VAL A 391 17.64 -29.78 -53.83
C VAL A 391 16.69 -28.59 -54.12
N ASP A 392 15.82 -28.23 -53.18
CA ASP A 392 14.85 -27.14 -53.40
C ASP A 392 15.51 -25.76 -53.36
N SER A 393 16.58 -25.62 -52.56
CA SER A 393 17.29 -24.33 -52.39
C SER A 393 18.31 -24.05 -53.51
N LEU A 394 18.72 -25.06 -54.26
CA LEU A 394 19.69 -24.95 -55.40
C LEU A 394 19.00 -24.94 -56.75
N ARG A 395 17.71 -25.29 -56.85
CA ARG A 395 16.93 -25.40 -58.08
C ARG A 395 16.22 -24.13 -58.53
N TYR A 396 15.97 -23.19 -57.61
CA TYR A 396 15.33 -21.93 -57.94
C TYR A 396 16.37 -20.81 -58.09
N GLU A 397 17.00 -20.77 -59.26
CA GLU A 397 17.52 -19.62 -59.98
C GLU A 397 16.84 -19.52 -61.31
#